data_99b7bd24918b0da6698bb37f2da83ae0
#
_entry.id   99b7bd24918b0da6698bb37f2da83ae0
#
_cell.length_a   1.000
_cell.length_b   1.000
_cell.length_c   1.000
_cell.angle_alpha   90.00
_cell.angle_beta   90.00
_cell.angle_gamma   90.00
#
_symmetry.space_group_name_H-M   'P 1'
#
loop_
_entity.id
_entity.type
_entity.pdbx_description
1 polymer ?
#
loop_
_entity_poly.entity_id
_entity_poly.type
_entity_poly.pdbx_seq_one_letter_code
_entity_poly.pdbx_strand_id
1 'polypeptide(L)'
;KWDMNRQLCDIGSACLDRESQGELMHRYVLGVYEMQERLVTEFPELLLENCSGGGARFDPGMLYYSPQIWCSDDVDAMERLRIQEGTALIYPLSTMGAHVGDCPNHIVGRNTPFDTRAHVAMAGTFGYELDITKIAEEERAKIPAQVEEYRRYQPLMQRGDYYRLASWSDRKPYDCWEVAA
;
A
#
# COMPACT_ATOMS: atom_id res chain seq x y z
N LYS A 1 -4.59 9.48 -7.02
CA LYS A 1 -4.75 8.03 -6.88
C LYS A 1 -5.45 7.48 -8.11
N TRP A 2 -4.85 6.48 -8.74
CA TRP A 2 -5.40 5.76 -9.88
C TRP A 2 -6.04 4.48 -9.36
N ASP A 3 -7.32 4.54 -9.09
CA ASP A 3 -8.09 3.42 -8.57
C ASP A 3 -9.02 2.88 -9.67
N MET A 4 -8.78 1.66 -10.14
CA MET A 4 -9.54 1.00 -11.18
C MET A 4 -9.87 -0.43 -10.75
N ASN A 5 -10.93 -0.58 -9.98
CA ASN A 5 -11.36 -1.85 -9.41
C ASN A 5 -12.11 -2.68 -10.45
N ARG A 6 -11.40 -3.55 -11.17
CA ARG A 6 -12.02 -4.51 -12.07
C ARG A 6 -11.40 -5.89 -11.89
N GLN A 7 -12.24 -6.85 -11.62
CA GLN A 7 -11.87 -8.25 -11.69
C GLN A 7 -11.86 -8.70 -13.16
N LEU A 8 -10.77 -9.31 -13.58
CA LEU A 8 -10.57 -9.80 -14.94
C LEU A 8 -10.55 -11.33 -14.91
N CYS A 9 -11.72 -11.93 -14.65
CA CYS A 9 -11.84 -13.38 -14.45
C CYS A 9 -12.15 -14.14 -15.74
N ASP A 10 -13.04 -13.61 -16.57
CA ASP A 10 -13.43 -14.20 -17.85
C ASP A 10 -13.21 -13.16 -18.94
N ILE A 11 -12.02 -13.21 -19.55
CA ILE A 11 -11.53 -12.18 -20.45
C ILE A 11 -11.59 -12.64 -21.88
N GLY A 12 -12.08 -11.78 -22.75
CA GLY A 12 -12.10 -11.96 -24.19
C GLY A 12 -12.23 -10.62 -24.89
N SER A 13 -11.74 -10.51 -26.09
CA SER A 13 -11.86 -9.32 -26.92
C SER A 13 -12.36 -9.66 -28.31
N ALA A 14 -13.41 -8.96 -28.76
CA ALA A 14 -13.89 -9.03 -30.13
C ALA A 14 -12.91 -8.43 -31.16
N CYS A 15 -11.91 -7.66 -30.67
CA CYS A 15 -10.86 -7.06 -31.50
C CYS A 15 -9.70 -8.02 -31.77
N LEU A 16 -9.67 -9.19 -31.12
CA LEU A 16 -8.64 -10.22 -31.30
C LEU A 16 -9.24 -11.47 -31.96
N ASP A 17 -8.48 -12.09 -32.85
CA ASP A 17 -8.83 -13.40 -33.37
C ASP A 17 -8.74 -14.49 -32.28
N ARG A 18 -9.22 -15.68 -32.58
CA ARG A 18 -9.26 -16.78 -31.59
C ARG A 18 -7.87 -17.19 -31.10
N GLU A 19 -6.88 -17.12 -31.98
CA GLU A 19 -5.51 -17.56 -31.68
C GLU A 19 -4.79 -16.55 -30.81
N SER A 20 -5.13 -15.27 -30.96
CA SER A 20 -4.51 -14.14 -30.21
C SER A 20 -5.18 -13.83 -28.86
N GLN A 21 -6.28 -14.51 -28.48
CA GLN A 21 -6.95 -14.21 -27.20
C GLN A 21 -6.03 -14.35 -25.99
N GLY A 22 -5.04 -15.25 -26.03
CA GLY A 22 -4.04 -15.42 -24.96
C GLY A 22 -3.15 -14.20 -24.72
N GLU A 23 -3.05 -13.26 -25.66
CA GLU A 23 -2.27 -12.04 -25.51
C GLU A 23 -3.02 -10.92 -24.76
N LEU A 24 -4.31 -11.08 -24.53
CA LEU A 24 -5.16 -10.00 -24.06
C LEU A 24 -4.67 -9.38 -22.75
N MET A 25 -4.27 -10.21 -21.75
CA MET A 25 -3.75 -9.68 -20.49
C MET A 25 -2.46 -8.91 -20.67
N HIS A 26 -1.54 -9.39 -21.50
CA HIS A 26 -0.32 -8.67 -21.80
C HIS A 26 -0.62 -7.31 -22.47
N ARG A 27 -1.48 -7.31 -23.49
CA ARG A 27 -1.90 -6.08 -24.17
C ARG A 27 -2.62 -5.11 -23.24
N TYR A 28 -3.43 -5.63 -22.31
CA TYR A 28 -4.08 -4.81 -21.28
C TYR A 28 -3.06 -4.09 -20.39
N VAL A 29 -2.04 -4.80 -19.89
CA VAL A 29 -0.98 -4.22 -19.06
C VAL A 29 -0.21 -3.15 -19.83
N LEU A 30 0.17 -3.42 -21.08
CA LEU A 30 0.84 -2.43 -21.94
C LEU A 30 -0.04 -1.19 -22.16
N GLY A 31 -1.34 -1.35 -22.33
CA GLY A 31 -2.28 -0.22 -22.46
C GLY A 31 -2.38 0.61 -21.17
N VAL A 32 -2.32 -0.03 -19.99
CA VAL A 32 -2.28 0.68 -18.71
C VAL A 32 -0.98 1.47 -18.57
N TYR A 33 0.17 0.86 -18.94
CA TYR A 33 1.45 1.57 -18.93
C TYR A 33 1.44 2.78 -19.88
N GLU A 34 0.91 2.63 -21.10
CA GLU A 34 0.78 3.75 -22.03
C GLU A 34 -0.06 4.90 -21.47
N MET A 35 -1.18 4.59 -20.82
CA MET A 35 -1.99 5.63 -20.18
C MET A 35 -1.23 6.35 -19.05
N GLN A 36 -0.51 5.61 -18.21
CA GLN A 36 0.29 6.19 -17.14
C GLN A 36 1.47 7.01 -17.69
N GLU A 37 2.17 6.51 -18.71
CA GLU A 37 3.24 7.25 -19.41
C GLU A 37 2.75 8.62 -19.89
N ARG A 38 1.58 8.65 -20.55
CA ARG A 38 0.97 9.90 -21.00
C ARG A 38 0.68 10.85 -19.85
N LEU A 39 0.14 10.33 -18.74
CA LEU A 39 -0.16 11.14 -17.56
C LEU A 39 1.10 11.77 -16.95
N VAL A 40 2.14 10.99 -16.68
CA VAL A 40 3.35 11.49 -16.04
C VAL A 40 4.18 12.36 -16.99
N THR A 41 4.05 12.19 -18.30
CA THR A 41 4.68 13.04 -19.31
C THR A 41 3.98 14.40 -19.41
N GLU A 42 2.63 14.40 -19.45
CA GLU A 42 1.84 15.63 -19.53
C GLU A 42 1.84 16.42 -18.21
N PHE A 43 1.91 15.70 -17.08
CA PHE A 43 1.90 16.27 -15.73
C PHE A 43 3.12 15.79 -14.93
N PRO A 44 4.33 16.31 -15.19
CA PRO A 44 5.56 15.78 -14.57
C PRO A 44 5.64 15.97 -13.05
N GLU A 45 4.85 16.87 -12.47
CA GLU A 45 4.75 17.07 -11.02
C GLU A 45 3.71 16.15 -10.35
N LEU A 46 3.03 15.30 -11.13
CA LEU A 46 2.03 14.38 -10.62
C LEU A 46 2.68 13.22 -9.86
N LEU A 47 2.36 13.07 -8.58
CA LEU A 47 2.63 11.86 -7.81
C LEU A 47 1.46 10.90 -7.99
N LEU A 48 1.68 9.87 -8.77
CA LEU A 48 0.67 8.86 -9.07
C LEU A 48 0.76 7.72 -8.06
N GLU A 49 -0.32 7.47 -7.33
CA GLU A 49 -0.51 6.27 -6.51
C GLU A 49 -1.40 5.29 -7.25
N ASN A 50 -0.96 4.06 -7.41
CA ASN A 50 -1.75 3.01 -8.03
C ASN A 50 -2.62 2.28 -7.00
N CYS A 51 -3.79 1.82 -7.43
CA CYS A 51 -4.70 1.01 -6.66
C CYS A 51 -5.61 0.21 -7.60
N SER A 52 -5.97 -1.00 -7.21
CA SER A 52 -6.99 -1.80 -7.90
C SER A 52 -7.56 -2.83 -6.92
N GLY A 53 -8.50 -2.41 -6.07
CA GLY A 53 -8.92 -3.22 -4.94
C GLY A 53 -7.71 -3.56 -4.04
N GLY A 54 -6.90 -2.56 -3.71
CA GLY A 54 -5.55 -2.74 -3.18
C GLY A 54 -4.53 -3.03 -4.28
N GLY A 55 -3.68 -4.02 -4.07
CA GLY A 55 -2.49 -4.31 -4.88
C GLY A 55 -2.70 -5.18 -6.13
N ALA A 56 -3.92 -5.34 -6.65
CA ALA A 56 -4.20 -6.30 -7.74
C ALA A 56 -3.46 -6.01 -9.06
N ARG A 57 -2.96 -4.79 -9.27
CA ARG A 57 -2.11 -4.42 -10.42
C ARG A 57 -0.70 -4.04 -10.02
N PHE A 58 -0.22 -4.53 -8.90
CA PHE A 58 1.11 -4.21 -8.42
C PHE A 58 2.16 -5.09 -9.09
N ASP A 59 3.03 -4.45 -9.87
CA ASP A 59 4.19 -5.07 -10.49
C ASP A 59 5.34 -4.04 -10.63
N PRO A 60 6.59 -4.48 -10.89
CA PRO A 60 7.74 -3.57 -11.01
C PRO A 60 7.60 -2.54 -12.13
N GLY A 61 6.90 -2.86 -13.23
CA GLY A 61 6.66 -1.93 -14.33
C GLY A 61 5.74 -0.79 -13.92
N MET A 62 4.73 -1.08 -13.08
CA MET A 62 3.86 -0.05 -12.51
C MET A 62 4.64 0.95 -11.65
N LEU A 63 5.66 0.53 -10.91
CA LEU A 63 6.48 1.40 -10.09
C LEU A 63 7.27 2.44 -10.88
N TYR A 64 7.52 2.20 -12.16
CA TYR A 64 8.15 3.18 -13.04
C TYR A 64 7.31 4.45 -13.19
N TYR A 65 5.98 4.28 -13.25
CA TYR A 65 5.03 5.38 -13.43
C TYR A 65 4.39 5.83 -12.12
N SER A 66 4.19 4.92 -11.19
CA SER A 66 3.48 5.12 -9.93
C SER A 66 4.38 4.67 -8.79
N PRO A 67 5.17 5.58 -8.19
CA PRO A 67 6.17 5.22 -7.18
C PRO A 67 5.56 4.69 -5.88
N GLN A 68 4.24 4.75 -5.74
CA GLN A 68 3.49 4.28 -4.57
C GLN A 68 2.29 3.44 -4.98
N ILE A 69 2.02 2.41 -4.21
CA ILE A 69 0.86 1.52 -4.31
C ILE A 69 0.05 1.52 -3.02
N TRP A 70 -1.28 1.52 -3.14
CA TRP A 70 -2.17 1.07 -2.08
C TRP A 70 -2.23 -0.45 -2.11
N CYS A 71 -1.44 -1.12 -1.28
CA CYS A 71 -1.22 -2.57 -1.40
C CYS A 71 -2.39 -3.42 -0.89
N SER A 72 -3.29 -2.87 -0.08
CA SER A 72 -4.52 -3.53 0.38
C SER A 72 -5.52 -2.52 0.95
N ASP A 73 -6.81 -2.74 0.68
CA ASP A 73 -7.91 -1.97 1.28
C ASP A 73 -8.14 -2.35 2.76
N ASP A 74 -7.54 -3.46 3.23
CA ASP A 74 -7.57 -3.79 4.65
C ASP A 74 -6.58 -2.95 5.43
N VAL A 75 -7.10 -2.03 6.24
CA VAL A 75 -6.33 -1.11 7.11
C VAL A 75 -6.29 -1.58 8.56
N ASP A 76 -6.77 -2.79 8.86
CA ASP A 76 -6.60 -3.36 10.19
C ASP A 76 -5.11 -3.55 10.51
N ALA A 77 -4.65 -3.00 11.62
CA ALA A 77 -3.22 -3.01 11.94
C ALA A 77 -2.63 -4.42 12.08
N MET A 78 -3.41 -5.38 12.57
CA MET A 78 -2.93 -6.77 12.74
C MET A 78 -2.85 -7.51 11.41
N GLU A 79 -3.79 -7.27 10.49
CA GLU A 79 -3.70 -7.80 9.12
C GLU A 79 -2.58 -7.10 8.34
N ARG A 80 -2.37 -5.81 8.57
CA ARG A 80 -1.29 -5.04 7.95
C ARG A 80 0.12 -5.56 8.30
N LEU A 81 0.34 -6.16 9.46
CA LEU A 81 1.60 -6.83 9.75
C LEU A 81 1.96 -7.86 8.67
N ARG A 82 0.97 -8.65 8.22
CA ARG A 82 1.15 -9.66 7.17
C ARG A 82 1.25 -9.06 5.78
N ILE A 83 0.39 -8.09 5.48
CA ILE A 83 0.32 -7.44 4.17
C ILE A 83 1.61 -6.67 3.89
N GLN A 84 2.06 -5.87 4.85
CA GLN A 84 3.26 -5.04 4.71
C GLN A 84 4.53 -5.90 4.69
N GLU A 85 4.64 -6.92 5.55
CA GLU A 85 5.75 -7.86 5.50
C GLU A 85 5.82 -8.57 4.15
N GLY A 86 4.69 -9.14 3.68
CA GLY A 86 4.64 -9.84 2.40
C GLY A 86 5.04 -8.95 1.23
N THR A 87 4.64 -7.69 1.24
CA THR A 87 5.02 -6.71 0.23
C THR A 87 6.50 -6.35 0.33
N ALA A 88 7.01 -6.13 1.55
CA ALA A 88 8.40 -5.74 1.83
C ALA A 88 9.43 -6.84 1.48
N LEU A 89 9.03 -8.10 1.32
CA LEU A 89 9.91 -9.16 0.84
C LEU A 89 10.38 -8.96 -0.62
N ILE A 90 9.65 -8.17 -1.40
CA ILE A 90 9.91 -7.96 -2.83
C ILE A 90 10.10 -6.49 -3.16
N TYR A 91 9.38 -5.59 -2.49
CA TYR A 91 9.32 -4.17 -2.81
C TYR A 91 9.78 -3.30 -1.65
N PRO A 92 10.46 -2.16 -1.92
CA PRO A 92 10.87 -1.23 -0.86
C PRO A 92 9.69 -0.69 -0.05
N LEU A 93 9.91 -0.41 1.23
CA LEU A 93 8.88 0.18 2.11
C LEU A 93 8.33 1.51 1.57
N SER A 94 9.16 2.29 0.88
CA SER A 94 8.78 3.56 0.26
C SER A 94 7.66 3.45 -0.79
N THR A 95 7.45 2.25 -1.33
CA THR A 95 6.41 2.01 -2.35
C THR A 95 5.04 1.72 -1.76
N MET A 96 4.95 1.43 -0.46
CA MET A 96 3.70 1.02 0.19
C MET A 96 2.99 2.18 0.88
N GLY A 97 1.74 2.46 0.50
CA GLY A 97 0.83 3.25 1.33
C GLY A 97 0.49 2.50 2.62
N ALA A 98 0.68 3.14 3.77
CA ALA A 98 0.37 2.58 5.08
C ALA A 98 -0.33 3.63 5.93
N HIS A 99 -1.57 3.32 6.33
CA HIS A 99 -2.43 4.29 6.98
C HIS A 99 -2.98 3.80 8.32
N VAL A 100 -3.17 4.74 9.23
CA VAL A 100 -3.93 4.55 10.46
C VAL A 100 -5.41 4.57 10.11
N GLY A 101 -6.06 3.41 10.14
CA GLY A 101 -7.48 3.26 9.84
C GLY A 101 -8.40 3.53 11.02
N ASP A 102 -9.72 3.54 10.75
CA ASP A 102 -10.77 3.66 11.75
C ASP A 102 -10.78 2.49 12.76
N CYS A 103 -11.37 2.74 13.93
CA CYS A 103 -11.57 1.76 14.99
C CYS A 103 -13.01 1.86 15.53
N PRO A 104 -13.78 0.73 15.56
CA PRO A 104 -13.39 -0.59 15.07
C PRO A 104 -13.13 -0.61 13.56
N ASN A 105 -12.22 -1.50 13.12
CA ASN A 105 -11.94 -1.67 11.68
C ASN A 105 -13.20 -2.13 10.94
N HIS A 106 -13.51 -1.50 9.81
CA HIS A 106 -14.75 -1.72 9.07
C HIS A 106 -14.82 -3.07 8.33
N ILE A 107 -13.66 -3.71 8.06
CA ILE A 107 -13.59 -5.01 7.37
C ILE A 107 -13.68 -6.15 8.39
N VAL A 108 -12.81 -6.13 9.41
CA VAL A 108 -12.67 -7.25 10.36
C VAL A 108 -13.33 -7.01 11.72
N GLY A 109 -13.83 -5.80 11.99
CA GLY A 109 -14.49 -5.44 13.24
C GLY A 109 -13.57 -5.38 14.47
N ARG A 110 -12.26 -5.44 14.29
CA ARG A 110 -11.29 -5.46 15.39
C ARG A 110 -11.09 -4.07 15.98
N ASN A 111 -10.97 -4.03 17.32
CA ASN A 111 -10.54 -2.85 18.04
C ASN A 111 -9.04 -2.95 18.32
N THR A 112 -8.25 -2.03 17.77
CA THR A 112 -6.81 -1.96 17.97
C THR A 112 -6.44 -0.58 18.55
N PRO A 113 -5.61 -0.50 19.61
CA PRO A 113 -5.20 0.76 20.19
C PRO A 113 -4.60 1.72 19.15
N PHE A 114 -4.85 3.02 19.33
CA PHE A 114 -4.42 4.06 18.37
C PHE A 114 -2.91 4.05 18.12
N ASP A 115 -2.11 3.91 19.19
CA ASP A 115 -0.65 3.87 19.10
C ASP A 115 -0.17 2.64 18.33
N THR A 116 -0.81 1.48 18.51
CA THR A 116 -0.48 0.27 17.76
C THR A 116 -0.79 0.45 16.26
N ARG A 117 -1.95 1.06 15.94
CA ARG A 117 -2.31 1.38 14.54
C ARG A 117 -1.26 2.29 13.89
N ALA A 118 -0.79 3.30 14.63
CA ALA A 118 0.24 4.23 14.15
C ALA A 118 1.60 3.54 13.95
N HIS A 119 2.06 2.76 14.91
CA HIS A 119 3.35 2.07 14.80
C HIS A 119 3.40 1.12 13.61
N VAL A 120 2.33 0.39 13.34
CA VAL A 120 2.25 -0.48 12.15
C VAL A 120 2.26 0.33 10.86
N ALA A 121 1.52 1.45 10.82
CA ALA A 121 1.47 2.32 9.64
C ALA A 121 2.80 3.03 9.36
N MET A 122 3.66 3.24 10.36
CA MET A 122 4.99 3.86 10.18
C MET A 122 5.95 3.00 9.35
N ALA A 123 5.67 1.70 9.16
CA ALA A 123 6.46 0.83 8.29
C ALA A 123 6.03 0.93 6.81
N GLY A 124 5.91 2.13 6.29
CA GLY A 124 5.52 2.44 4.90
C GLY A 124 5.40 3.95 4.70
N THR A 125 4.66 4.37 3.67
CA THR A 125 4.31 5.78 3.48
C THR A 125 3.12 6.10 4.37
N PHE A 126 3.43 6.72 5.51
CA PHE A 126 2.52 6.96 6.62
C PHE A 126 1.43 7.97 6.32
N GLY A 127 0.21 7.67 6.77
CA GLY A 127 -0.92 8.60 6.71
C GLY A 127 -2.08 8.17 7.61
N TYR A 128 -3.16 8.93 7.56
CA TYR A 128 -4.39 8.65 8.29
C TYR A 128 -5.54 8.46 7.30
N GLU A 129 -6.24 7.34 7.42
CA GLU A 129 -7.43 6.99 6.64
C GLU A 129 -8.60 6.81 7.61
N LEU A 130 -9.00 7.91 8.22
CA LEU A 130 -10.08 7.98 9.19
C LEU A 130 -10.67 9.40 9.25
N ASP A 131 -11.87 9.51 9.79
CA ASP A 131 -12.49 10.81 10.05
C ASP A 131 -11.96 11.39 11.38
N ILE A 132 -10.97 12.28 11.29
CA ILE A 132 -10.35 12.91 12.47
C ILE A 132 -11.32 13.74 13.33
N THR A 133 -12.52 14.03 12.82
CA THR A 133 -13.54 14.75 13.59
C THR A 133 -14.35 13.82 14.49
N LYS A 134 -14.28 12.50 14.25
CA LYS A 134 -15.05 11.48 14.96
C LYS A 134 -14.24 10.68 15.98
N ILE A 135 -12.91 10.74 15.93
CA ILE A 135 -12.07 10.06 16.91
C ILE A 135 -12.07 10.78 18.26
N ALA A 136 -11.76 10.05 19.32
CA ALA A 136 -11.67 10.61 20.67
C ALA A 136 -10.63 11.74 20.74
N GLU A 137 -10.86 12.72 21.63
CA GLU A 137 -9.94 13.85 21.82
C GLU A 137 -8.55 13.38 22.21
N GLU A 138 -8.46 12.36 23.05
CA GLU A 138 -7.21 11.76 23.50
C GLU A 138 -6.41 11.14 22.35
N GLU A 139 -7.08 10.52 21.37
CA GLU A 139 -6.45 9.98 20.16
C GLU A 139 -6.01 11.12 19.24
N ARG A 140 -6.88 12.10 19.02
CA ARG A 140 -6.58 13.27 18.18
C ARG A 140 -5.38 14.06 18.70
N ALA A 141 -5.26 14.21 20.01
CA ALA A 141 -4.13 14.90 20.64
C ALA A 141 -2.78 14.21 20.40
N LYS A 142 -2.76 12.92 20.06
CA LYS A 142 -1.53 12.15 19.74
C LYS A 142 -1.03 12.36 18.32
N ILE A 143 -1.89 12.75 17.38
CA ILE A 143 -1.55 12.87 15.96
C ILE A 143 -0.30 13.71 15.69
N PRO A 144 -0.14 14.93 16.26
CA PRO A 144 1.06 15.72 16.01
C PRO A 144 2.36 15.02 16.43
N ALA A 145 2.35 14.32 17.56
CA ALA A 145 3.51 13.57 18.03
C ALA A 145 3.84 12.37 17.13
N GLN A 146 2.84 11.64 16.66
CA GLN A 146 3.02 10.52 15.73
C GLN A 146 3.57 10.99 14.37
N VAL A 147 3.09 12.12 13.85
CA VAL A 147 3.60 12.73 12.62
C VAL A 147 5.07 13.16 12.78
N GLU A 148 5.42 13.78 13.92
CA GLU A 148 6.80 14.19 14.21
C GLU A 148 7.72 12.96 14.33
N GLU A 149 7.27 11.92 15.01
CA GLU A 149 8.00 10.66 15.11
C GLU A 149 8.23 10.04 13.72
N TYR A 150 7.20 9.94 12.88
CA TYR A 150 7.37 9.44 11.52
C TYR A 150 8.34 10.29 10.71
N ARG A 151 8.25 11.61 10.74
CA ARG A 151 9.18 12.52 10.02
C ARG A 151 10.63 12.27 10.39
N ARG A 152 10.90 11.92 11.64
CA ARG A 152 12.24 11.59 12.12
C ARG A 152 12.79 10.31 11.45
N TYR A 153 11.94 9.31 11.25
CA TYR A 153 12.32 8.01 10.69
C TYR A 153 12.05 7.88 9.18
N GLN A 154 11.28 8.78 8.60
CA GLN A 154 10.93 8.75 7.18
C GLN A 154 12.12 8.55 6.23
N PRO A 155 13.27 9.24 6.38
CA PRO A 155 14.41 9.03 5.50
C PRO A 155 14.95 7.60 5.55
N LEU A 156 14.87 6.95 6.71
CA LEU A 156 15.26 5.56 6.91
C LEU A 156 14.24 4.62 6.23
N MET A 157 12.94 4.83 6.45
CA MET A 157 11.87 4.04 5.81
C MET A 157 11.90 4.14 4.28
N GLN A 158 12.34 5.29 3.74
CA GLN A 158 12.40 5.50 2.30
C GLN A 158 13.64 4.92 1.63
N ARG A 159 14.75 4.77 2.34
CA ARG A 159 16.05 4.44 1.74
C ARG A 159 16.82 3.33 2.41
N GLY A 160 16.38 2.89 3.59
CA GLY A 160 17.04 1.84 4.34
C GLY A 160 16.67 0.44 3.85
N ASP A 161 17.53 -0.51 4.15
CA ASP A 161 17.30 -1.93 3.90
C ASP A 161 16.40 -2.54 4.96
N TYR A 162 15.39 -3.29 4.53
CA TYR A 162 14.44 -3.97 5.40
C TYR A 162 14.93 -5.36 5.79
N TYR A 163 14.92 -5.67 7.09
CA TYR A 163 15.28 -6.96 7.64
C TYR A 163 14.12 -7.53 8.48
N ARG A 164 13.64 -8.70 8.09
CA ARG A 164 12.68 -9.47 8.86
C ARG A 164 13.40 -10.24 9.95
N LEU A 165 13.13 -9.92 11.22
CA LEU A 165 13.74 -10.58 12.39
C LEU A 165 12.84 -11.66 13.00
N ALA A 166 11.53 -11.40 13.06
CA ALA A 166 10.52 -12.36 13.48
C ALA A 166 9.20 -12.05 12.79
N SER A 167 8.51 -13.07 12.34
CA SER A 167 7.26 -12.95 11.57
C SER A 167 6.15 -13.75 12.23
N TRP A 168 4.92 -13.35 11.97
CA TRP A 168 3.73 -14.13 12.29
C TRP A 168 3.81 -15.59 11.76
N SER A 169 4.48 -15.79 10.63
CA SER A 169 4.71 -17.11 10.04
C SER A 169 5.59 -18.01 10.92
N ASP A 170 6.38 -17.43 11.79
CA ASP A 170 7.26 -18.15 12.73
C ASP A 170 6.49 -18.66 13.96
N ARG A 171 5.18 -18.46 14.03
CA ARG A 171 4.30 -18.82 15.17
C ARG A 171 4.71 -18.17 16.49
N LYS A 172 5.33 -16.98 16.43
CA LYS A 172 5.68 -16.18 17.59
C LYS A 172 4.52 -15.26 17.98
N PRO A 173 4.39 -14.85 19.24
CA PRO A 173 3.37 -13.91 19.69
C PRO A 173 3.70 -12.45 19.37
N TYR A 174 4.68 -12.18 18.51
CA TYR A 174 5.13 -10.85 18.10
C TYR A 174 5.73 -10.90 16.70
N ASP A 175 5.67 -9.78 16.00
CA ASP A 175 6.43 -9.50 14.80
C ASP A 175 7.56 -8.53 15.12
N CYS A 176 8.69 -8.67 14.41
CA CYS A 176 9.84 -7.80 14.59
C CYS A 176 10.57 -7.63 13.26
N TRP A 177 10.83 -6.39 12.90
CA TRP A 177 11.66 -6.03 11.76
C TRP A 177 12.62 -4.90 12.10
N GLU A 178 13.64 -4.74 11.30
CA GLU A 178 14.62 -3.67 11.39
C GLU A 178 14.74 -2.99 10.03
N VAL A 179 14.94 -1.69 10.04
CA VAL A 179 15.33 -0.94 8.85
C VAL A 179 16.66 -0.26 9.16
N ALA A 180 17.67 -0.54 8.36
CA ALA A 180 19.02 -0.03 8.52
C ALA A 180 19.48 0.72 7.26
N ALA A 181 20.40 1.71 7.43
CA ALA A 181 21.01 2.49 6.35
C ALA A 181 22.53 2.39 6.38
#